data_4fc10f20d16a3480afc3fe0f2a79a623
#
_entry.id   4fc10f20d16a3480afc3fe0f2a79a623
#
_cell.length_a   1.000
_cell.length_b   1.000
_cell.length_c   1.000
_cell.angle_alpha   90.00
_cell.angle_beta   90.00
_cell.angle_gamma   90.00
#
_symmetry.space_group_name_H-M   'P 1'
#
loop_
_entity.id
_entity.type
_entity.pdbx_description
1 polymer ?
#
loop_
_entity_poly.entity_id
_entity_poly.type
_entity_poly.pdbx_seq_one_letter_code
_entity_poly.pdbx_strand_id
1 'polypeptide(L)'
;MKRFFDIVIAVLALLLLGILLLALIWQVRRKLGSPVFFRQTRPGQHGRPFQMIKFRTMTDACGPDGQLQPDAERLTPFGRFLRSTSLDELPELFNVLKGDMSLVGPRPLLMEYLPLYSPEQMRRHEVRPGITGWAQVNGRNSLGWDEKFKLDVWYVDNFSLWLDMRILVATVMLVIKRDGISPSDQEIMPRFTGTTEKKADNLTDSITSA
;
A
#
# COMPACT_ATOMS: atom_id res chain seq x y z
N MET A 1 -1.28 16.93 -16.85
CA MET A 1 -0.21 17.55 -16.01
C MET A 1 0.24 16.63 -14.89
N LYS A 2 -0.64 16.06 -14.03
CA LYS A 2 -0.26 15.16 -12.93
C LYS A 2 0.65 13.99 -13.39
N ARG A 3 0.31 13.28 -14.46
CA ARG A 3 1.11 12.15 -14.97
C ARG A 3 2.54 12.53 -15.36
N PHE A 4 2.73 13.66 -15.99
CA PHE A 4 4.06 14.18 -16.33
C PHE A 4 4.87 14.44 -15.07
N PHE A 5 4.25 15.06 -14.07
CA PHE A 5 4.85 15.33 -12.77
C PHE A 5 5.26 14.03 -12.04
N ASP A 6 4.37 13.02 -12.00
CA ASP A 6 4.67 11.70 -11.44
C ASP A 6 5.92 11.08 -12.08
N ILE A 7 6.01 11.12 -13.44
CA ILE A 7 7.14 10.55 -14.18
C ILE A 7 8.43 11.30 -13.85
N VAL A 8 8.42 12.62 -13.89
CA VAL A 8 9.62 13.44 -13.64
C VAL A 8 10.16 13.18 -12.25
N ILE A 9 9.30 13.22 -11.22
CA ILE A 9 9.74 12.97 -9.84
C ILE A 9 10.19 11.51 -9.66
N ALA A 10 9.48 10.53 -10.24
CA ALA A 10 9.88 9.13 -10.13
C ALA A 10 11.26 8.87 -10.77
N VAL A 11 11.54 9.48 -11.94
CA VAL A 11 12.86 9.39 -12.58
C VAL A 11 13.93 10.02 -11.72
N LEU A 12 13.69 11.25 -11.22
CA LEU A 12 14.65 11.94 -10.34
C LEU A 12 14.91 11.15 -9.06
N ALA A 13 13.86 10.59 -8.45
CA ALA A 13 13.99 9.75 -7.26
C ALA A 13 14.80 8.49 -7.54
N LEU A 14 14.58 7.81 -8.68
CA LEU A 14 15.34 6.63 -9.06
C LEU A 14 16.81 6.97 -9.35
N LEU A 15 17.10 8.10 -9.97
CA LEU A 15 18.49 8.55 -10.20
C LEU A 15 19.17 8.86 -8.88
N LEU A 16 18.52 9.61 -7.98
CA LEU A 16 19.06 9.98 -6.69
C LEU A 16 19.26 8.77 -5.76
N LEU A 17 18.30 7.86 -5.74
CA LEU A 17 18.29 6.69 -4.86
C LEU A 17 18.86 5.43 -5.53
N GLY A 18 19.38 5.52 -6.75
CA GLY A 18 19.85 4.38 -7.54
C GLY A 18 20.90 3.54 -6.81
N ILE A 19 21.93 4.19 -6.21
CA ILE A 19 22.96 3.50 -5.43
C ILE A 19 22.34 2.80 -4.22
N LEU A 20 21.42 3.46 -3.51
CA LEU A 20 20.69 2.87 -2.38
C LEU A 20 19.87 1.65 -2.83
N LEU A 21 19.16 1.74 -3.96
CA LEU A 21 18.40 0.63 -4.51
C LEU A 21 19.28 -0.58 -4.82
N LEU A 22 20.44 -0.37 -5.44
CA LEU A 22 21.42 -1.45 -5.71
C LEU A 22 21.92 -2.09 -4.42
N ALA A 23 22.26 -1.26 -3.40
CA ALA A 23 22.66 -1.75 -2.10
C ALA A 23 21.57 -2.55 -1.40
N LEU A 24 20.30 -2.11 -1.51
CA LEU A 24 19.14 -2.83 -0.97
C LEU A 24 18.89 -4.15 -1.71
N ILE A 25 18.98 -4.18 -3.03
CA ILE A 25 18.90 -5.41 -3.84
C ILE A 25 19.92 -6.44 -3.35
N TRP A 26 21.18 -6.02 -3.19
CA TRP A 26 22.25 -6.89 -2.71
C TRP A 26 21.99 -7.38 -1.28
N GLN A 27 21.56 -6.50 -0.37
CA GLN A 27 21.24 -6.83 1.02
C GLN A 27 20.06 -7.79 1.14
N VAL A 28 18.95 -7.53 0.42
CA VAL A 28 17.78 -8.41 0.41
C VAL A 28 18.16 -9.79 -0.11
N ARG A 29 18.92 -9.85 -1.23
CA ARG A 29 19.38 -11.13 -1.77
C ARG A 29 20.26 -11.90 -0.77
N ARG A 30 21.15 -11.21 -0.06
CA ARG A 30 22.04 -11.84 0.92
C ARG A 30 21.32 -12.31 2.17
N LYS A 31 20.36 -11.52 2.69
CA LYS A 31 19.72 -11.78 4.00
C LYS A 31 18.42 -12.59 3.89
N LEU A 32 17.68 -12.45 2.79
CA LEU A 32 16.36 -13.05 2.59
C LEU A 32 16.31 -14.02 1.40
N GLY A 33 17.37 -14.05 0.58
CA GLY A 33 17.46 -14.95 -0.56
C GLY A 33 16.77 -14.42 -1.82
N SER A 34 16.31 -15.33 -2.67
CA SER A 34 15.61 -15.04 -3.93
C SER A 34 14.16 -15.53 -3.84
N PRO A 35 13.20 -14.83 -4.48
CA PRO A 35 13.34 -13.59 -5.26
C PRO A 35 13.54 -12.34 -4.38
N VAL A 36 14.24 -11.33 -4.89
CA VAL A 36 14.48 -10.05 -4.20
C VAL A 36 13.21 -9.21 -4.11
N PHE A 37 12.40 -9.27 -5.15
CA PHE A 37 11.15 -8.52 -5.23
C PHE A 37 9.96 -9.41 -4.91
N PHE A 38 9.11 -8.91 -4.03
CA PHE A 38 7.79 -9.43 -3.80
C PHE A 38 6.80 -8.76 -4.75
N ARG A 39 5.91 -9.56 -5.34
CA ARG A 39 4.87 -9.07 -6.25
C ARG A 39 3.51 -9.49 -5.73
N GLN A 40 2.57 -8.57 -5.75
CA GLN A 40 1.20 -8.84 -5.33
C GLN A 40 0.20 -8.14 -6.24
N THR A 41 -0.82 -8.87 -6.67
CA THR A 41 -1.91 -8.29 -7.45
C THR A 41 -2.74 -7.36 -6.57
N ARG A 42 -2.94 -6.14 -7.05
CA ARG A 42 -3.72 -5.09 -6.38
C ARG A 42 -4.66 -4.42 -7.37
N PRO A 43 -5.79 -3.84 -6.89
CA PRO A 43 -6.67 -3.06 -7.75
C PRO A 43 -6.03 -1.70 -8.04
N GLY A 44 -5.94 -1.36 -9.30
CA GLY A 44 -5.52 -0.07 -9.82
C GLY A 44 -6.69 0.85 -10.11
N GLN A 45 -6.49 1.79 -11.03
CA GLN A 45 -7.54 2.69 -11.49
C GLN A 45 -8.71 1.89 -12.12
N HIS A 46 -9.94 2.26 -11.76
CA HIS A 46 -11.17 1.56 -12.15
C HIS A 46 -11.19 0.07 -11.74
N GLY A 47 -10.51 -0.29 -10.65
CA GLY A 47 -10.44 -1.66 -10.16
C GLY A 47 -9.61 -2.61 -11.04
N ARG A 48 -8.93 -2.14 -12.08
CA ARG A 48 -8.11 -2.97 -12.97
C ARG A 48 -6.93 -3.56 -12.23
N PRO A 49 -6.71 -4.88 -12.27
CA PRO A 49 -5.61 -5.50 -11.53
C PRO A 49 -4.24 -5.09 -12.10
N PHE A 50 -3.28 -4.84 -11.21
CA PHE A 50 -1.87 -4.66 -11.58
C PHE A 50 -0.95 -5.38 -10.60
N GLN A 51 0.31 -5.59 -10.98
CA GLN A 51 1.33 -6.19 -10.12
C GLN A 51 2.10 -5.11 -9.37
N MET A 52 1.78 -4.93 -8.09
CA MET A 52 2.54 -4.08 -7.18
C MET A 52 3.88 -4.74 -6.84
N ILE A 53 4.97 -4.00 -6.90
CA ILE A 53 6.33 -4.49 -6.70
C ILE A 53 6.93 -3.86 -5.46
N LYS A 54 7.34 -4.70 -4.48
CA LYS A 54 8.06 -4.28 -3.26
C LYS A 54 9.35 -5.07 -3.09
N PHE A 55 10.22 -4.62 -2.20
CA PHE A 55 11.26 -5.50 -1.70
C PHE A 55 10.64 -6.58 -0.80
N ARG A 56 11.20 -7.79 -0.91
CA ARG A 56 10.88 -8.88 0.00
C ARG A 56 11.33 -8.53 1.41
N THR A 57 10.47 -8.77 2.41
CA THR A 57 10.74 -8.47 3.83
C THR A 57 10.66 -9.71 4.71
N MET A 58 10.11 -10.80 4.18
CA MET A 58 9.88 -12.07 4.87
C MET A 58 10.64 -13.21 4.22
N THR A 59 10.92 -14.25 4.96
CA THR A 59 11.45 -15.55 4.45
C THR A 59 10.31 -16.42 3.95
N ASP A 60 10.65 -17.53 3.25
CA ASP A 60 9.70 -18.59 2.88
C ASP A 60 9.77 -19.76 3.87
N ALA A 61 10.03 -19.48 5.16
CA ALA A 61 10.07 -20.49 6.18
C ALA A 61 8.73 -21.24 6.27
N CYS A 62 8.81 -22.57 6.20
CA CYS A 62 7.67 -23.47 6.32
C CYS A 62 7.73 -24.24 7.64
N GLY A 63 6.56 -24.58 8.16
CA GLY A 63 6.41 -25.48 9.27
C GLY A 63 6.64 -26.96 8.87
N PRO A 64 6.57 -27.89 9.83
CA PRO A 64 6.72 -29.35 9.58
C PRO A 64 5.67 -29.90 8.62
N ASP A 65 4.53 -29.21 8.47
CA ASP A 65 3.41 -29.54 7.59
C ASP A 65 3.62 -29.02 6.13
N GLY A 66 4.76 -28.37 5.85
CA GLY A 66 5.06 -27.75 4.56
C GLY A 66 4.31 -26.46 4.29
N GLN A 67 3.47 -25.99 5.23
CA GLN A 67 2.78 -24.70 5.12
C GLN A 67 3.70 -23.56 5.53
N LEU A 68 3.47 -22.37 4.94
CA LEU A 68 4.20 -21.17 5.36
C LEU A 68 3.93 -20.87 6.84
N GLN A 69 4.99 -20.61 7.60
CA GLN A 69 4.87 -20.15 8.97
C GLN A 69 4.11 -18.81 9.06
N PRO A 70 3.53 -18.48 10.23
CA PRO A 70 2.90 -17.17 10.46
C PRO A 70 3.82 -16.00 10.09
N ASP A 71 3.25 -14.91 9.63
CA ASP A 71 3.99 -13.74 9.17
C ASP A 71 4.96 -13.18 10.23
N ALA A 72 4.59 -13.25 11.51
CA ALA A 72 5.43 -12.82 12.63
C ALA A 72 6.74 -13.61 12.72
N GLU A 73 6.74 -14.91 12.41
CA GLU A 73 7.93 -15.78 12.42
C GLU A 73 8.79 -15.62 11.17
N ARG A 74 8.16 -15.27 10.02
CA ARG A 74 8.83 -15.08 8.75
C ARG A 74 9.45 -13.69 8.61
N LEU A 75 8.93 -12.70 9.36
CA LEU A 75 9.38 -11.31 9.31
C LEU A 75 10.71 -11.15 10.05
N THR A 76 11.78 -11.02 9.31
CA THR A 76 13.14 -10.87 9.87
C THR A 76 13.38 -9.48 10.48
N PRO A 77 14.40 -9.31 11.36
CA PRO A 77 14.79 -7.97 11.83
C PRO A 77 15.11 -7.00 10.70
N PHE A 78 15.74 -7.48 9.63
CA PHE A 78 16.02 -6.67 8.45
C PHE A 78 14.74 -6.32 7.67
N GLY A 79 13.80 -7.24 7.57
CA GLY A 79 12.48 -6.99 6.99
C GLY A 79 11.69 -5.95 7.79
N ARG A 80 11.74 -6.02 9.13
CA ARG A 80 11.16 -4.98 10.01
C ARG A 80 11.80 -3.61 9.76
N PHE A 81 13.13 -3.55 9.66
CA PHE A 81 13.83 -2.32 9.32
C PHE A 81 13.35 -1.75 7.98
N LEU A 82 13.25 -2.56 6.92
CA LEU A 82 12.76 -2.12 5.62
C LEU A 82 11.35 -1.51 5.71
N ARG A 83 10.43 -2.20 6.41
CA ARG A 83 9.04 -1.73 6.60
C ARG A 83 8.99 -0.44 7.44
N SER A 84 9.75 -0.39 8.53
CA SER A 84 9.77 0.78 9.41
C SER A 84 10.35 2.04 8.78
N THR A 85 11.14 1.88 7.73
CA THR A 85 11.71 2.97 6.95
C THR A 85 11.02 3.20 5.62
N SER A 86 9.97 2.40 5.30
CA SER A 86 9.28 2.37 4.00
C SER A 86 10.22 2.13 2.80
N LEU A 87 11.42 1.63 3.05
CA LEU A 87 12.38 1.30 1.98
C LEU A 87 11.92 0.10 1.14
N ASP A 88 11.07 -0.76 1.70
CA ASP A 88 10.47 -1.86 0.97
C ASP A 88 9.54 -1.40 -0.17
N GLU A 89 9.03 -0.18 -0.11
CA GLU A 89 8.11 0.41 -1.10
C GLU A 89 8.84 1.14 -2.25
N LEU A 90 10.16 1.36 -2.17
CA LEU A 90 10.90 2.05 -3.23
C LEU A 90 10.73 1.42 -4.63
N PRO A 91 10.62 0.09 -4.81
CA PRO A 91 10.36 -0.49 -6.12
C PRO A 91 9.00 -0.12 -6.73
N GLU A 92 8.04 0.41 -5.94
CA GLU A 92 6.77 0.93 -6.48
C GLU A 92 6.96 2.12 -7.42
N LEU A 93 8.12 2.81 -7.36
CA LEU A 93 8.49 3.82 -8.36
C LEU A 93 8.50 3.27 -9.79
N PHE A 94 8.80 1.98 -9.98
CA PHE A 94 8.67 1.32 -11.29
C PHE A 94 7.20 1.18 -11.69
N ASN A 95 6.28 0.93 -10.76
CA ASN A 95 4.84 0.93 -11.04
C ASN A 95 4.35 2.35 -11.41
N VAL A 96 4.92 3.40 -10.78
CA VAL A 96 4.64 4.77 -11.18
C VAL A 96 5.11 5.02 -12.61
N LEU A 97 6.34 4.67 -12.98
CA LEU A 97 6.85 4.85 -14.35
C LEU A 97 6.04 4.08 -15.39
N LYS A 98 5.61 2.87 -15.04
CA LYS A 98 4.78 2.02 -15.92
C LYS A 98 3.36 2.61 -16.11
N GLY A 99 2.86 3.36 -15.14
CA GLY A 99 1.52 3.95 -15.18
C GLY A 99 0.45 3.21 -14.42
N ASP A 100 0.82 2.14 -13.72
CA ASP A 100 -0.07 1.40 -12.83
C ASP A 100 -0.43 2.23 -11.59
N MET A 101 0.53 3.06 -11.13
CA MET A 101 0.42 3.89 -9.94
C MET A 101 0.74 5.37 -10.23
N SER A 102 0.44 6.20 -9.27
CA SER A 102 0.87 7.60 -9.11
C SER A 102 1.76 7.72 -7.86
N LEU A 103 2.50 8.80 -7.72
CA LEU A 103 3.19 9.09 -6.46
C LEU A 103 2.18 9.29 -5.33
N VAL A 104 1.09 10.02 -5.61
CA VAL A 104 0.04 10.35 -4.65
C VAL A 104 -1.31 9.84 -5.13
N GLY A 105 -2.01 9.14 -4.26
CA GLY A 105 -3.34 8.57 -4.49
C GLY A 105 -3.78 7.65 -3.36
N PRO A 106 -5.00 7.12 -3.39
CA PRO A 106 -5.45 6.11 -2.43
C PRO A 106 -4.54 4.88 -2.45
N ARG A 107 -4.16 4.37 -1.25
CA ARG A 107 -3.31 3.18 -1.14
C ARG A 107 -3.98 1.96 -1.77
N PRO A 108 -3.31 1.18 -2.67
CA PRO A 108 -3.91 -0.01 -3.25
C PRO A 108 -4.09 -1.11 -2.19
N LEU A 109 -5.35 -1.49 -1.93
CA LEU A 109 -5.71 -2.52 -0.97
C LEU A 109 -5.80 -3.90 -1.63
N LEU A 110 -6.36 -4.90 -0.95
CA LEU A 110 -6.48 -6.26 -1.48
C LEU A 110 -7.57 -6.35 -2.55
N MET A 111 -7.38 -7.22 -3.56
CA MET A 111 -8.39 -7.48 -4.59
C MET A 111 -9.71 -8.00 -3.99
N GLU A 112 -9.63 -8.79 -2.91
CA GLU A 112 -10.77 -9.34 -2.19
C GLU A 112 -11.68 -8.28 -1.55
N TYR A 113 -11.21 -7.01 -1.43
CA TYR A 113 -12.02 -5.92 -0.89
C TYR A 113 -12.92 -5.26 -1.93
N LEU A 114 -12.66 -5.45 -3.24
CA LEU A 114 -13.46 -4.82 -4.30
C LEU A 114 -14.97 -5.10 -4.17
N PRO A 115 -15.44 -6.35 -3.96
CA PRO A 115 -16.86 -6.62 -3.81
C PRO A 115 -17.47 -6.10 -2.51
N LEU A 116 -16.63 -5.73 -1.52
CA LEU A 116 -17.06 -5.30 -0.20
C LEU A 116 -17.28 -3.78 -0.09
N TYR A 117 -16.78 -2.99 -1.06
CA TYR A 117 -16.93 -1.55 -1.05
C TYR A 117 -18.37 -1.13 -1.31
N SER A 118 -18.83 -0.09 -0.58
CA SER A 118 -20.03 0.63 -0.97
C SER A 118 -19.77 1.40 -2.29
N PRO A 119 -20.83 1.85 -3.01
CA PRO A 119 -20.67 2.68 -4.21
C PRO A 119 -19.79 3.90 -3.96
N GLU A 120 -19.93 4.55 -2.81
CA GLU A 120 -19.12 5.71 -2.43
C GLU A 120 -17.65 5.32 -2.21
N GLN A 121 -17.38 4.24 -1.48
CA GLN A 121 -16.02 3.76 -1.24
C GLN A 121 -15.33 3.30 -2.52
N MET A 122 -16.07 2.80 -3.51
CA MET A 122 -15.54 2.39 -4.81
C MET A 122 -14.94 3.56 -5.59
N ARG A 123 -15.41 4.80 -5.35
CA ARG A 123 -14.90 6.02 -6.00
C ARG A 123 -13.40 6.24 -5.77
N ARG A 124 -12.81 5.65 -4.72
CA ARG A 124 -11.36 5.65 -4.49
C ARG A 124 -10.54 5.12 -5.67
N HIS A 125 -11.17 4.32 -6.54
CA HIS A 125 -10.55 3.78 -7.75
C HIS A 125 -10.74 4.66 -9.00
N GLU A 126 -11.38 5.82 -8.92
CA GLU A 126 -11.52 6.77 -10.04
C GLU A 126 -10.16 7.37 -10.43
N VAL A 127 -9.19 7.39 -9.50
CA VAL A 127 -7.82 7.82 -9.73
C VAL A 127 -6.84 6.64 -9.62
N ARG A 128 -5.59 6.84 -10.09
CA ARG A 128 -4.54 5.84 -9.87
C ARG A 128 -4.22 5.72 -8.39
N PRO A 129 -3.97 4.49 -7.90
CA PRO A 129 -3.48 4.30 -6.54
C PRO A 129 -2.10 4.96 -6.38
N GLY A 130 -1.79 5.41 -5.15
CA GLY A 130 -0.55 6.09 -4.82
C GLY A 130 0.40 5.26 -3.96
N ILE A 131 1.70 5.58 -4.03
CA ILE A 131 2.69 5.14 -3.04
C ILE A 131 2.33 5.76 -1.68
N THR A 132 2.00 7.05 -1.69
CA THR A 132 1.44 7.75 -0.54
C THR A 132 0.09 8.38 -0.88
N GLY A 133 -0.64 8.86 0.14
CA GLY A 133 -1.96 9.45 -0.07
C GLY A 133 -2.48 10.21 1.13
N TRP A 134 -3.62 10.85 0.96
CA TRP A 134 -4.21 11.71 1.98
C TRP A 134 -4.55 10.96 3.27
N ALA A 135 -5.12 9.76 3.17
CA ALA A 135 -5.38 8.91 4.33
C ALA A 135 -4.09 8.49 5.06
N GLN A 136 -3.00 8.24 4.30
CA GLN A 136 -1.72 7.83 4.89
C GLN A 136 -1.05 8.95 5.69
N VAL A 137 -1.19 10.23 5.28
CA VAL A 137 -0.59 11.36 6.00
C VAL A 137 -1.46 11.90 7.12
N ASN A 138 -2.77 11.57 7.17
CA ASN A 138 -3.72 12.07 8.16
C ASN A 138 -4.11 11.06 9.26
N GLY A 139 -3.39 9.97 9.44
CA GLY A 139 -3.65 9.08 10.58
C GLY A 139 -3.14 7.65 10.43
N ARG A 140 -2.63 7.27 9.25
CA ARG A 140 -2.01 5.95 9.02
C ARG A 140 -2.83 4.78 9.60
N ASN A 141 -2.26 4.07 10.59
CA ASN A 141 -2.86 2.88 11.21
C ASN A 141 -3.87 3.19 12.31
N SER A 142 -3.93 4.44 12.82
CA SER A 142 -4.90 4.83 13.85
C SER A 142 -6.32 5.03 13.33
N LEU A 143 -6.50 5.15 12.01
CA LEU A 143 -7.82 5.36 11.40
C LEU A 143 -8.56 4.04 11.20
N GLY A 144 -9.86 4.03 11.50
CA GLY A 144 -10.77 2.98 11.08
C GLY A 144 -10.94 2.91 9.54
N TRP A 145 -11.54 1.81 9.05
CA TRP A 145 -11.75 1.62 7.60
C TRP A 145 -12.61 2.73 7.00
N ASP A 146 -13.70 3.11 7.66
CA ASP A 146 -14.62 4.12 7.16
C ASP A 146 -13.96 5.50 7.05
N GLU A 147 -13.14 5.87 8.02
CA GLU A 147 -12.38 7.13 7.97
C GLU A 147 -11.34 7.12 6.85
N LYS A 148 -10.62 6.01 6.66
CA LYS A 148 -9.67 5.86 5.55
C LYS A 148 -10.36 6.04 4.21
N PHE A 149 -11.51 5.40 4.01
CA PHE A 149 -12.25 5.50 2.75
C PHE A 149 -12.82 6.91 2.54
N LYS A 150 -13.30 7.57 3.58
CA LYS A 150 -13.73 8.98 3.49
C LYS A 150 -12.58 9.89 3.06
N LEU A 151 -11.38 9.71 3.62
CA LEU A 151 -10.20 10.48 3.23
C LEU A 151 -9.72 10.14 1.81
N ASP A 152 -9.82 8.89 1.39
CA ASP A 152 -9.50 8.48 0.03
C ASP A 152 -10.46 9.11 -0.99
N VAL A 153 -11.78 9.10 -0.72
CA VAL A 153 -12.79 9.73 -1.57
C VAL A 153 -12.64 11.25 -1.56
N TRP A 154 -12.40 11.84 -0.39
CA TRP A 154 -12.12 13.27 -0.30
C TRP A 154 -10.93 13.68 -1.19
N TYR A 155 -9.85 12.87 -1.21
CA TYR A 155 -8.74 13.13 -2.12
C TYR A 155 -9.17 13.04 -3.59
N VAL A 156 -10.01 12.09 -3.97
CA VAL A 156 -10.55 11.97 -5.34
C VAL A 156 -11.29 13.25 -5.75
N ASP A 157 -12.08 13.83 -4.85
CA ASP A 157 -12.86 15.03 -5.13
C ASP A 157 -12.01 16.31 -5.16
N ASN A 158 -10.88 16.34 -4.44
CA ASN A 158 -10.07 17.55 -4.22
C ASN A 158 -8.65 17.47 -4.80
N PHE A 159 -8.31 16.42 -5.57
CA PHE A 159 -6.95 16.24 -6.03
C PHE A 159 -6.46 17.45 -6.87
N SER A 160 -5.26 17.89 -6.57
CA SER A 160 -4.56 18.94 -7.30
C SER A 160 -3.06 18.75 -7.16
N LEU A 161 -2.27 19.33 -8.06
CA LEU A 161 -0.80 19.26 -7.94
C LEU A 161 -0.31 19.88 -6.63
N TRP A 162 -0.97 20.93 -6.15
CA TRP A 162 -0.63 21.56 -4.87
C TRP A 162 -0.88 20.61 -3.68
N LEU A 163 -2.02 19.92 -3.68
CA LEU A 163 -2.34 18.93 -2.66
C LEU A 163 -1.34 17.77 -2.72
N ASP A 164 -0.99 17.29 -3.91
CA ASP A 164 0.02 16.25 -4.09
C ASP A 164 1.37 16.67 -3.48
N MET A 165 1.83 17.89 -3.73
CA MET A 165 3.07 18.41 -3.14
C MET A 165 3.02 18.44 -1.62
N ARG A 166 1.91 18.90 -1.04
CA ARG A 166 1.71 18.89 0.42
C ARG A 166 1.77 17.48 1.00
N ILE A 167 1.14 16.51 0.33
CA ILE A 167 1.17 15.10 0.75
C ILE A 167 2.59 14.55 0.65
N LEU A 168 3.34 14.82 -0.43
CA LEU A 168 4.72 14.36 -0.58
C LEU A 168 5.62 14.93 0.52
N VAL A 169 5.53 16.22 0.81
CA VAL A 169 6.30 16.86 1.90
C VAL A 169 5.93 16.25 3.25
N ALA A 170 4.63 16.09 3.54
CA ALA A 170 4.16 15.46 4.77
C ALA A 170 4.68 14.01 4.88
N THR A 171 4.69 13.26 3.79
CA THR A 171 5.22 11.89 3.74
C THR A 171 6.70 11.85 4.11
N VAL A 172 7.51 12.72 3.52
CA VAL A 172 8.95 12.81 3.85
C VAL A 172 9.15 13.13 5.34
N MET A 173 8.40 14.10 5.88
CA MET A 173 8.46 14.43 7.30
C MET A 173 8.07 13.25 8.21
N LEU A 174 7.02 12.50 7.84
CA LEU A 174 6.58 11.32 8.60
C LEU A 174 7.61 10.18 8.56
N VAL A 175 8.25 9.96 7.42
CA VAL A 175 9.31 8.95 7.28
C VAL A 175 10.52 9.34 8.13
N ILE A 176 10.93 10.61 8.12
CA ILE A 176 12.06 11.11 8.92
C ILE A 176 11.76 11.02 10.42
N LYS A 177 10.56 11.42 10.84
CA LYS A 177 10.16 11.38 12.26
C LYS A 177 9.89 9.96 12.76
N ARG A 178 9.73 9.00 11.86
CA ARG A 178 9.27 7.63 12.16
C ARG A 178 7.94 7.58 12.93
N ASP A 179 7.11 8.62 12.79
CA ASP A 179 5.81 8.73 13.44
C ASP A 179 4.81 7.72 12.85
N GLY A 180 4.02 7.09 13.71
CA GLY A 180 2.93 6.17 13.30
C GLY A 180 3.40 4.82 12.75
N ILE A 181 4.66 4.46 12.97
CA ILE A 181 5.16 3.11 12.73
C ILE A 181 4.95 2.36 14.05
N SER A 182 3.92 1.52 14.11
CA SER A 182 3.69 0.65 15.27
C SER A 182 4.92 -0.23 15.49
N PRO A 183 5.59 -0.14 16.67
CA PRO A 183 6.71 -1.02 17.00
C PRO A 183 6.26 -2.48 17.22
N SER A 184 4.97 -2.69 17.43
CA SER A 184 4.38 -4.01 17.67
C SER A 184 3.60 -4.48 16.44
N ASP A 185 3.91 -5.67 15.96
CA ASP A 185 3.13 -6.42 14.98
C ASP A 185 1.66 -6.67 15.43
N GLN A 186 1.26 -6.17 16.59
CA GLN A 186 -0.03 -6.41 17.24
C GLN A 186 -1.15 -5.44 16.82
N GLU A 187 -0.84 -4.32 16.18
CA GLU A 187 -1.86 -3.42 15.60
C GLU A 187 -1.95 -3.60 14.07
N ILE A 188 -2.02 -4.83 13.63
CA ILE A 188 -2.47 -5.10 12.26
C ILE A 188 -3.96 -4.75 12.23
N MET A 189 -4.29 -3.69 11.51
CA MET A 189 -5.69 -3.35 11.28
C MET A 189 -6.47 -4.59 10.85
N PRO A 190 -7.61 -4.92 11.50
CA PRO A 190 -8.38 -6.09 11.14
C PRO A 190 -8.75 -6.06 9.66
N ARG A 191 -8.90 -7.22 9.04
CA ARG A 191 -9.31 -7.30 7.64
C ARG A 191 -10.63 -6.56 7.44
N PHE A 192 -10.73 -5.85 6.31
CA PHE A 192 -11.99 -5.23 5.92
C PHE A 192 -13.01 -6.30 5.56
N THR A 193 -14.14 -6.28 6.22
CA THR A 193 -15.25 -7.26 6.04
C THR A 193 -16.52 -6.63 5.47
N GLY A 194 -16.41 -5.41 4.93
CA GLY A 194 -17.54 -4.62 4.45
C GLY A 194 -18.03 -3.60 5.49
N THR A 195 -18.77 -2.61 5.03
CA THR A 195 -19.49 -1.65 5.89
C THR A 195 -20.73 -2.30 6.49
N THR A 196 -21.17 -1.80 7.63
CA THR A 196 -22.32 -2.34 8.38
C THR A 196 -23.59 -2.38 7.55
N GLU A 197 -23.79 -1.45 6.62
CA GLU A 197 -24.94 -1.43 5.69
C GLU A 197 -24.94 -2.63 4.74
N LYS A 198 -23.80 -2.96 4.13
CA LYS A 198 -23.70 -4.12 3.23
C LYS A 198 -23.74 -5.46 3.98
N LYS A 199 -23.42 -5.47 5.27
CA LYS A 199 -23.56 -6.64 6.13
C LYS A 199 -25.03 -6.98 6.40
N ALA A 200 -25.88 -5.97 6.49
CA ALA A 200 -27.32 -6.14 6.66
C ALA A 200 -27.98 -6.70 5.37
N ASP A 201 -27.61 -6.19 4.18
CA ASP A 201 -28.14 -6.65 2.90
C ASP A 201 -27.77 -8.11 2.62
N ASN A 202 -26.50 -8.50 2.84
CA ASN A 202 -26.05 -9.88 2.65
C ASN A 202 -26.68 -10.87 3.65
N LEU A 203 -27.07 -10.43 4.84
CA LEU A 203 -27.80 -11.25 5.82
C LEU A 203 -29.27 -11.43 5.38
N THR A 204 -29.88 -10.40 4.83
CA THR A 204 -31.28 -10.46 4.33
C THR A 204 -31.39 -11.37 3.10
N ASP A 205 -30.45 -11.29 2.15
CA ASP A 205 -30.41 -12.13 0.97
C ASP A 205 -30.16 -13.62 1.31
N SER A 206 -29.35 -13.91 2.33
CA SER A 206 -29.10 -15.29 2.79
C SER A 206 -30.29 -15.91 3.53
N ILE A 207 -31.17 -15.10 4.11
CA ILE A 207 -32.39 -15.55 4.80
C ILE A 207 -33.54 -15.76 3.80
N THR A 208 -33.55 -15.01 2.68
CA THR A 208 -34.60 -15.08 1.66
C THR A 208 -34.35 -16.20 0.65
N SER A 209 -33.13 -16.76 0.60
CA SER A 209 -32.75 -17.86 -0.31
C SER A 209 -32.65 -19.24 0.37
N ALA A 210 -33.10 -19.37 1.62
CA ALA A 210 -33.23 -20.63 2.38
C ALA A 210 -34.68 -20.97 2.64
#